data_86bc2cc303778478c100a116196b9f1d
#
_entry.id   86bc2cc303778478c100a116196b9f1d
#
_cell.length_a   1.000
_cell.length_b   1.000
_cell.length_c   1.000
_cell.angle_alpha   90.00
_cell.angle_beta   90.00
_cell.angle_gamma   90.00
#
_symmetry.space_group_name_H-M   'P 1'
#
loop_
_entity.id
_entity.type
_entity.pdbx_description
1 polymer ?
#
loop_
_entity_poly.entity_id
_entity_poly.type
_entity_poly.pdbx_seq_one_letter_code
_entity_poly.pdbx_strand_id
1 'polypeptide(L)'
;TASATYSQFWADLGAGKAQRDVFKRIAKNGLEVWIQAVYAPVKDEMGRVVKFVKIATDVTAEVKATQMLRQAVEQAQQVTASARDGDLTQRIPLDGKSGPIGDLCAGVNSLMETTSVIFADVGRVFGALAAGDLTQRITRDYAGTFGRVKEDANATSEKLAGVIEDVGRVFSGLANGDLNQRITRPAEGIFDQVKTDANSSCDKLAEVMLEVRAAAD
;
A
#
# COMPACT_ATOMS: atom_id res chain seq x y z
N THR A 1 17.58 42.31 -17.89
CA THR A 1 16.44 43.17 -17.51
C THR A 1 16.10 42.89 -16.06
N ALA A 2 16.27 43.89 -15.20
CA ALA A 2 15.86 43.79 -13.79
C ALA A 2 14.33 43.58 -13.77
N SER A 3 13.86 42.56 -12.97
CA SER A 3 12.41 42.36 -12.85
C SER A 3 11.74 43.61 -12.23
N ALA A 4 10.48 43.86 -12.58
CA ALA A 4 9.71 44.98 -12.01
C ALA A 4 9.77 45.02 -10.45
N THR A 5 9.76 43.83 -9.86
CA THR A 5 9.90 43.65 -8.40
C THR A 5 11.25 44.16 -7.84
N TYR A 6 12.33 43.94 -8.60
CA TYR A 6 13.66 44.42 -8.17
C TYR A 6 13.78 45.94 -8.27
N SER A 7 13.21 46.55 -9.31
CA SER A 7 13.19 48.02 -9.44
C SER A 7 12.33 48.66 -8.36
N GLN A 8 11.18 48.08 -8.03
CA GLN A 8 10.30 48.56 -6.96
C GLN A 8 10.98 48.46 -5.57
N PHE A 9 11.71 47.35 -5.32
CA PHE A 9 12.47 47.15 -4.10
C PHE A 9 13.45 48.31 -3.84
N TRP A 10 14.22 48.72 -4.86
CA TRP A 10 15.18 49.80 -4.72
C TRP A 10 14.51 51.19 -4.65
N ALA A 11 13.37 51.39 -5.33
CA ALA A 11 12.57 52.59 -5.25
C ALA A 11 12.03 52.81 -3.82
N ASP A 12 11.50 51.74 -3.23
CA ASP A 12 10.97 51.81 -1.84
C ASP A 12 12.10 52.10 -0.81
N LEU A 13 13.27 51.45 -0.98
CA LEU A 13 14.42 51.76 -0.13
C LEU A 13 14.87 53.23 -0.28
N GLY A 14 14.95 53.75 -1.51
CA GLY A 14 15.28 55.10 -1.82
C GLY A 14 14.27 56.09 -1.23
N ALA A 15 13.00 55.71 -1.15
CA ALA A 15 11.94 56.47 -0.48
C ALA A 15 11.99 56.41 1.05
N GLY A 16 12.97 55.70 1.62
CA GLY A 16 13.16 55.56 3.05
C GLY A 16 12.32 54.50 3.74
N LYS A 17 11.79 53.53 2.97
CA LYS A 17 11.04 52.37 3.49
C LYS A 17 12.02 51.21 3.69
N ALA A 18 12.07 50.64 4.91
CA ALA A 18 12.82 49.43 5.17
C ALA A 18 12.17 48.20 4.48
N GLN A 19 12.99 47.28 4.01
CA GLN A 19 12.55 46.05 3.38
C GLN A 19 13.01 44.83 4.21
N ARG A 20 12.08 43.91 4.49
CA ARG A 20 12.40 42.66 5.20
C ARG A 20 11.73 41.51 4.50
N ASP A 21 12.53 40.55 4.06
CA ASP A 21 12.04 39.33 3.37
C ASP A 21 13.10 38.22 3.37
N VAL A 22 12.72 37.05 2.86
CA VAL A 22 13.62 35.96 2.54
C VAL A 22 13.95 36.04 1.05
N PHE A 23 15.21 36.25 0.75
CA PHE A 23 15.69 36.48 -0.61
C PHE A 23 16.52 35.29 -1.10
N LYS A 24 16.21 34.78 -2.31
CA LYS A 24 17.08 33.86 -3.03
C LYS A 24 18.26 34.64 -3.64
N ARG A 25 19.46 34.15 -3.45
CA ARG A 25 20.71 34.72 -3.98
C ARG A 25 21.60 33.63 -4.54
N ILE A 26 22.56 34.02 -5.37
CA ILE A 26 23.61 33.11 -5.88
C ILE A 26 24.92 33.50 -5.17
N ALA A 27 25.53 32.53 -4.52
CA ALA A 27 26.84 32.70 -3.91
C ALA A 27 27.97 32.74 -4.96
N LYS A 28 29.18 33.13 -4.57
CA LYS A 28 30.33 33.23 -5.49
C LYS A 28 30.71 31.92 -6.18
N ASN A 29 30.41 30.79 -5.54
CA ASN A 29 30.61 29.44 -6.06
C ASN A 29 29.46 28.94 -6.96
N GLY A 30 28.48 29.79 -7.31
CA GLY A 30 27.35 29.44 -8.15
C GLY A 30 26.18 28.74 -7.40
N LEU A 31 26.32 28.46 -6.11
CA LEU A 31 25.27 27.81 -5.33
C LEU A 31 24.14 28.78 -4.95
N GLU A 32 22.92 28.27 -4.96
CA GLU A 32 21.75 28.99 -4.45
C GLU A 32 21.79 29.06 -2.92
N VAL A 33 21.63 30.26 -2.39
CA VAL A 33 21.51 30.53 -0.96
C VAL A 33 20.25 31.36 -0.69
N TRP A 34 19.62 31.09 0.42
CA TRP A 34 18.47 31.82 0.90
C TRP A 34 18.88 32.64 2.12
N ILE A 35 18.69 33.95 2.05
CA ILE A 35 19.02 34.85 3.15
C ILE A 35 17.76 35.55 3.65
N GLN A 36 17.49 35.47 4.94
CA GLN A 36 16.56 36.34 5.59
C GLN A 36 17.28 37.66 5.83
N ALA A 37 16.84 38.76 5.21
CA ALA A 37 17.53 40.02 5.27
C ALA A 37 16.60 41.18 5.56
N VAL A 38 17.14 42.13 6.32
CA VAL A 38 16.56 43.46 6.53
C VAL A 38 17.47 44.48 5.86
N TYR A 39 16.91 45.30 4.98
CA TYR A 39 17.56 46.42 4.36
C TYR A 39 16.94 47.69 5.01
N ALA A 40 17.74 48.49 5.70
CA ALA A 40 17.30 49.68 6.38
C ALA A 40 17.99 50.90 5.77
N PRO A 41 17.22 51.89 5.27
CA PRO A 41 17.78 53.15 4.82
C PRO A 41 18.21 54.02 6.05
N VAL A 42 19.40 54.61 5.95
CA VAL A 42 19.91 55.56 6.93
C VAL A 42 19.75 56.96 6.35
N LYS A 43 19.14 57.88 7.10
CA LYS A 43 18.85 59.23 6.69
C LYS A 43 19.79 60.22 7.35
N ASP A 44 20.11 61.30 6.67
CA ASP A 44 20.80 62.45 7.23
C ASP A 44 19.84 63.33 8.08
N GLU A 45 20.38 64.43 8.65
CA GLU A 45 19.63 65.38 9.45
C GLU A 45 18.51 66.08 8.65
N MET A 46 18.63 66.09 7.32
CA MET A 46 17.64 66.66 6.39
C MET A 46 16.61 65.62 5.92
N GLY A 47 16.64 64.37 6.43
CA GLY A 47 15.71 63.31 6.09
C GLY A 47 16.02 62.58 4.76
N ARG A 48 17.14 62.87 4.11
CA ARG A 48 17.55 62.23 2.82
C ARG A 48 18.25 60.94 3.11
N VAL A 49 17.95 59.89 2.32
CA VAL A 49 18.60 58.59 2.42
C VAL A 49 20.05 58.70 1.90
N VAL A 50 21.02 58.44 2.77
CA VAL A 50 22.46 58.59 2.47
C VAL A 50 23.18 57.27 2.35
N LYS A 51 22.68 56.18 2.94
CA LYS A 51 23.20 54.83 2.83
C LYS A 51 22.16 53.81 3.23
N PHE A 52 22.46 52.53 2.92
CA PHE A 52 21.64 51.39 3.34
C PHE A 52 22.47 50.48 4.24
N VAL A 53 21.86 49.97 5.28
CA VAL A 53 22.41 48.95 6.16
C VAL A 53 21.66 47.65 5.86
N LYS A 54 22.40 46.58 5.63
CA LYS A 54 21.85 45.24 5.44
C LYS A 54 22.29 44.33 6.58
N ILE A 55 21.33 43.69 7.25
CA ILE A 55 21.57 42.61 8.18
C ILE A 55 20.93 41.34 7.54
N ALA A 56 21.68 40.27 7.45
CA ALA A 56 21.21 39.05 6.80
C ALA A 56 21.66 37.79 7.54
N THR A 57 20.79 36.83 7.63
CA THR A 57 21.06 35.46 8.14
C THR A 57 20.89 34.48 7.01
N ASP A 58 21.77 33.51 6.90
CA ASP A 58 21.61 32.38 5.98
C ASP A 58 20.53 31.44 6.54
N VAL A 59 19.47 31.26 5.79
CA VAL A 59 18.33 30.39 6.12
C VAL A 59 18.14 29.30 5.05
N THR A 60 19.23 28.97 4.33
CA THR A 60 19.19 28.00 3.22
C THR A 60 18.77 26.62 3.70
N ALA A 61 19.27 26.19 4.86
CA ALA A 61 18.97 24.88 5.42
C ALA A 61 17.48 24.77 5.80
N GLU A 62 16.94 25.79 6.45
CA GLU A 62 15.54 25.86 6.89
C GLU A 62 14.58 25.92 5.70
N VAL A 63 14.91 26.72 4.68
CA VAL A 63 14.09 26.82 3.47
C VAL A 63 14.07 25.50 2.72
N LYS A 64 15.25 24.86 2.53
CA LYS A 64 15.34 23.55 1.88
C LYS A 64 14.60 22.47 2.66
N ALA A 65 14.74 22.42 3.99
CA ALA A 65 14.03 21.47 4.83
C ALA A 65 12.50 21.66 4.73
N THR A 66 12.03 22.90 4.75
CA THR A 66 10.60 23.21 4.59
C THR A 66 10.08 22.79 3.21
N GLN A 67 10.83 23.05 2.15
CA GLN A 67 10.47 22.66 0.80
C GLN A 67 10.42 21.13 0.65
N MET A 68 11.42 20.42 1.21
CA MET A 68 11.46 18.95 1.21
C MET A 68 10.25 18.37 1.96
N LEU A 69 9.93 18.91 3.14
CA LEU A 69 8.76 18.47 3.92
C LEU A 69 7.46 18.67 3.13
N ARG A 70 7.27 19.85 2.56
CA ARG A 70 6.08 20.16 1.76
C ARG A 70 5.94 19.18 0.59
N GLN A 71 7.00 18.96 -0.16
CA GLN A 71 7.00 18.04 -1.29
C GLN A 71 6.72 16.59 -0.84
N ALA A 72 7.31 16.15 0.28
CA ALA A 72 7.05 14.82 0.83
C ALA A 72 5.59 14.63 1.22
N VAL A 73 4.98 15.65 1.85
CA VAL A 73 3.54 15.63 2.22
C VAL A 73 2.65 15.55 0.99
N GLU A 74 2.89 16.38 -0.03
CA GLU A 74 2.11 16.38 -1.28
C GLU A 74 2.20 15.01 -1.97
N GLN A 75 3.39 14.41 -2.05
CA GLN A 75 3.59 13.09 -2.65
C GLN A 75 2.95 11.97 -1.81
N ALA A 76 3.06 12.04 -0.48
CA ALA A 76 2.40 11.07 0.39
C ALA A 76 0.87 11.12 0.26
N GLN A 77 0.29 12.32 0.14
CA GLN A 77 -1.13 12.50 -0.12
C GLN A 77 -1.55 11.87 -1.45
N GLN A 78 -0.75 12.05 -2.50
CA GLN A 78 -1.01 11.47 -3.82
C GLN A 78 -0.97 9.94 -3.77
N VAL A 79 0.07 9.33 -3.19
CA VAL A 79 0.20 7.89 -3.03
C VAL A 79 -0.96 7.32 -2.21
N THR A 80 -1.33 7.99 -1.12
CA THR A 80 -2.45 7.56 -0.27
C THR A 80 -3.80 7.65 -1.00
N ALA A 81 -4.00 8.69 -1.83
CA ALA A 81 -5.20 8.81 -2.66
C ALA A 81 -5.28 7.67 -3.68
N SER A 82 -4.19 7.38 -4.39
CA SER A 82 -4.12 6.25 -5.33
C SER A 82 -4.41 4.92 -4.64
N ALA A 83 -3.84 4.71 -3.44
CA ALA A 83 -4.07 3.50 -2.65
C ALA A 83 -5.54 3.33 -2.25
N ARG A 84 -6.22 4.42 -1.87
CA ARG A 84 -7.65 4.41 -1.56
C ARG A 84 -8.50 4.00 -2.77
N ASP A 85 -8.06 4.38 -3.98
CA ASP A 85 -8.74 4.04 -5.23
C ASP A 85 -8.31 2.65 -5.77
N GLY A 86 -7.50 1.90 -5.01
CA GLY A 86 -7.06 0.53 -5.30
C GLY A 86 -5.74 0.43 -6.08
N ASP A 87 -5.12 1.54 -6.47
CA ASP A 87 -3.79 1.53 -7.08
C ASP A 87 -2.69 1.50 -6.00
N LEU A 88 -2.19 0.31 -5.73
CA LEU A 88 -1.11 0.05 -4.78
C LEU A 88 0.29 0.09 -5.42
N THR A 89 0.41 0.50 -6.68
CA THR A 89 1.69 0.51 -7.41
C THR A 89 2.48 1.79 -7.19
N GLN A 90 1.84 2.87 -6.78
CA GLN A 90 2.46 4.17 -6.60
C GLN A 90 3.46 4.18 -5.44
N ARG A 91 4.55 4.92 -5.61
CA ARG A 91 5.59 5.09 -4.59
C ARG A 91 6.01 6.55 -4.48
N ILE A 92 6.42 6.95 -3.29
CA ILE A 92 7.03 8.26 -3.05
C ILE A 92 8.48 8.22 -3.53
N PRO A 93 8.92 9.09 -4.45
CA PRO A 93 10.33 9.20 -4.81
C PRO A 93 11.19 9.55 -3.60
N LEU A 94 12.29 8.82 -3.38
CA LEU A 94 13.19 9.04 -2.24
C LEU A 94 14.36 9.98 -2.56
N ASP A 95 14.55 10.30 -3.84
CA ASP A 95 15.63 11.18 -4.29
C ASP A 95 15.56 12.55 -3.59
N GLY A 96 16.68 12.97 -3.03
CA GLY A 96 16.79 14.24 -2.29
C GLY A 96 16.12 14.24 -0.92
N LYS A 97 15.51 13.15 -0.47
CA LYS A 97 14.92 13.02 0.87
C LYS A 97 15.89 12.26 1.78
N SER A 98 16.19 12.83 2.95
CA SER A 98 17.09 12.26 3.94
C SER A 98 16.58 12.49 5.36
N GLY A 99 17.20 11.81 6.32
CA GLY A 99 16.81 11.89 7.73
C GLY A 99 15.35 11.50 7.96
N PRO A 100 14.67 12.06 8.96
CA PRO A 100 13.32 11.64 9.37
C PRO A 100 12.28 11.71 8.25
N ILE A 101 12.42 12.63 7.29
CA ILE A 101 11.50 12.74 6.15
C ILE A 101 11.72 11.58 5.17
N GLY A 102 12.99 11.25 4.91
CA GLY A 102 13.34 10.09 4.07
C GLY A 102 12.84 8.79 4.67
N ASP A 103 13.04 8.61 5.98
CA ASP A 103 12.60 7.43 6.72
C ASP A 103 11.07 7.27 6.69
N LEU A 104 10.33 8.37 6.86
CA LEU A 104 8.87 8.37 6.73
C LEU A 104 8.42 7.95 5.33
N CYS A 105 9.01 8.53 4.28
CA CYS A 105 8.67 8.20 2.90
C CYS A 105 8.99 6.72 2.57
N ALA A 106 10.13 6.22 3.04
CA ALA A 106 10.50 4.82 2.91
C ALA A 106 9.53 3.89 3.64
N GLY A 107 9.09 4.27 4.86
CA GLY A 107 8.08 3.54 5.62
C GLY A 107 6.74 3.44 4.89
N VAL A 108 6.26 4.54 4.30
CA VAL A 108 5.05 4.53 3.46
C VAL A 108 5.23 3.61 2.25
N ASN A 109 6.36 3.69 1.55
CA ASN A 109 6.63 2.83 0.41
C ASN A 109 6.68 1.34 0.80
N SER A 110 7.26 1.01 1.95
CA SER A 110 7.30 -0.36 2.48
C SER A 110 5.90 -0.88 2.80
N LEU A 111 5.03 -0.05 3.39
CA LEU A 111 3.63 -0.39 3.64
C LEU A 111 2.88 -0.67 2.33
N MET A 112 3.04 0.20 1.33
CA MET A 112 2.44 0.03 0.00
C MET A 112 2.90 -1.25 -0.67
N GLU A 113 4.20 -1.57 -0.59
CA GLU A 113 4.76 -2.81 -1.14
C GLU A 113 4.17 -4.04 -0.47
N THR A 114 4.20 -4.10 0.86
CA THR A 114 3.66 -5.23 1.62
C THR A 114 2.19 -5.45 1.30
N THR A 115 1.40 -4.36 1.25
CA THR A 115 -0.03 -4.42 0.94
C THR A 115 -0.27 -4.91 -0.50
N SER A 116 0.46 -4.39 -1.47
CA SER A 116 0.36 -4.80 -2.87
C SER A 116 0.66 -6.30 -3.03
N VAL A 117 1.71 -6.77 -2.39
CA VAL A 117 2.16 -8.17 -2.50
C VAL A 117 1.16 -9.14 -1.87
N ILE A 118 0.60 -8.83 -0.68
CA ILE A 118 -0.41 -9.72 -0.06
C ILE A 118 -1.68 -9.79 -0.91
N PHE A 119 -2.15 -8.67 -1.47
CA PHE A 119 -3.31 -8.69 -2.34
C PHE A 119 -3.07 -9.45 -3.64
N ALA A 120 -1.86 -9.37 -4.21
CA ALA A 120 -1.48 -10.19 -5.36
C ALA A 120 -1.46 -11.68 -5.03
N ASP A 121 -0.90 -12.07 -3.88
CA ASP A 121 -0.87 -13.47 -3.42
C ASP A 121 -2.29 -14.01 -3.17
N VAL A 122 -3.14 -13.25 -2.49
CA VAL A 122 -4.55 -13.61 -2.24
C VAL A 122 -5.32 -13.72 -3.57
N GLY A 123 -5.16 -12.74 -4.45
CA GLY A 123 -5.80 -12.75 -5.78
C GLY A 123 -5.39 -13.96 -6.62
N ARG A 124 -4.11 -14.35 -6.58
CA ARG A 124 -3.61 -15.55 -7.26
C ARG A 124 -4.26 -16.82 -6.73
N VAL A 125 -4.35 -16.98 -5.40
CA VAL A 125 -4.97 -18.16 -4.78
C VAL A 125 -6.47 -18.22 -5.09
N PHE A 126 -7.20 -17.13 -4.94
CA PHE A 126 -8.63 -17.11 -5.26
C PHE A 126 -8.92 -17.25 -6.77
N GLY A 127 -8.05 -16.68 -7.62
CA GLY A 127 -8.15 -16.87 -9.07
C GLY A 127 -7.94 -18.33 -9.48
N ALA A 128 -6.98 -19.00 -8.88
CA ALA A 128 -6.75 -20.44 -9.07
C ALA A 128 -7.95 -21.28 -8.57
N LEU A 129 -8.46 -20.94 -7.38
CA LEU A 129 -9.64 -21.59 -6.80
C LEU A 129 -10.86 -21.47 -7.74
N ALA A 130 -11.10 -20.30 -8.30
CA ALA A 130 -12.17 -20.06 -9.27
C ALA A 130 -12.01 -20.87 -10.57
N ALA A 131 -10.77 -21.20 -10.94
CA ALA A 131 -10.45 -22.06 -12.07
C ALA A 131 -10.45 -23.57 -11.73
N GLY A 132 -10.75 -23.93 -10.48
CA GLY A 132 -10.76 -25.33 -10.01
C GLY A 132 -9.39 -25.85 -9.56
N ASP A 133 -8.34 -25.01 -9.56
CA ASP A 133 -7.02 -25.36 -9.00
C ASP A 133 -7.00 -25.08 -7.50
N LEU A 134 -7.17 -26.12 -6.70
CA LEU A 134 -7.17 -26.09 -5.24
C LEU A 134 -5.77 -26.27 -4.63
N THR A 135 -4.72 -26.33 -5.46
CA THR A 135 -3.36 -26.62 -5.01
C THR A 135 -2.57 -25.40 -4.61
N GLN A 136 -3.00 -24.23 -5.06
CA GLN A 136 -2.28 -22.98 -4.82
C GLN A 136 -2.32 -22.55 -3.35
N ARG A 137 -1.19 -22.05 -2.87
CA ARG A 137 -1.00 -21.56 -1.49
C ARG A 137 -0.21 -20.28 -1.46
N ILE A 138 -0.44 -19.47 -0.43
CA ILE A 138 0.42 -18.35 -0.08
C ILE A 138 1.58 -18.91 0.74
N THR A 139 2.78 -18.88 0.19
CA THR A 139 3.98 -19.43 0.85
C THR A 139 4.82 -18.36 1.52
N ARG A 140 4.68 -17.09 1.10
CA ARG A 140 5.42 -15.96 1.68
C ARG A 140 5.02 -15.77 3.13
N ASP A 141 5.99 -15.36 3.97
CA ASP A 141 5.72 -15.07 5.37
C ASP A 141 5.22 -13.64 5.55
N TYR A 142 4.19 -13.51 6.37
CA TYR A 142 3.57 -12.25 6.75
C TYR A 142 3.35 -12.22 8.25
N ALA A 143 3.49 -11.04 8.86
CA ALA A 143 3.24 -10.83 10.28
C ALA A 143 1.83 -10.27 10.54
N GLY A 144 1.33 -10.44 11.76
CA GLY A 144 0.10 -9.81 12.24
C GLY A 144 -1.14 -10.17 11.42
N THR A 145 -1.92 -9.17 11.06
CA THR A 145 -3.18 -9.37 10.30
C THR A 145 -2.95 -9.97 8.92
N PHE A 146 -1.86 -9.63 8.24
CA PHE A 146 -1.53 -10.22 6.95
C PHE A 146 -1.20 -11.72 7.06
N GLY A 147 -0.54 -12.14 8.16
CA GLY A 147 -0.31 -13.55 8.47
C GLY A 147 -1.61 -14.32 8.63
N ARG A 148 -2.59 -13.76 9.36
CA ARG A 148 -3.93 -14.38 9.50
C ARG A 148 -4.65 -14.53 8.17
N VAL A 149 -4.62 -13.50 7.31
CA VAL A 149 -5.20 -13.59 5.96
C VAL A 149 -4.58 -14.72 5.14
N LYS A 150 -3.24 -14.88 5.20
CA LYS A 150 -2.53 -16.01 4.58
C LYS A 150 -3.06 -17.36 5.11
N GLU A 151 -3.11 -17.49 6.45
CA GLU A 151 -3.56 -18.73 7.12
C GLU A 151 -4.99 -19.08 6.73
N ASP A 152 -5.91 -18.10 6.79
CA ASP A 152 -7.32 -18.30 6.43
C ASP A 152 -7.51 -18.67 4.97
N ALA A 153 -6.79 -18.02 4.05
CA ALA A 153 -6.83 -18.34 2.62
C ALA A 153 -6.32 -19.76 2.34
N ASN A 154 -5.18 -20.13 2.97
CA ASN A 154 -4.62 -21.47 2.81
C ASN A 154 -5.51 -22.55 3.43
N ALA A 155 -6.05 -22.34 4.63
CA ALA A 155 -6.98 -23.25 5.29
C ALA A 155 -8.27 -23.44 4.49
N THR A 156 -8.79 -22.36 3.88
CA THR A 156 -9.97 -22.44 3.00
C THR A 156 -9.69 -23.31 1.79
N SER A 157 -8.56 -23.09 1.10
CA SER A 157 -8.17 -23.90 -0.05
C SER A 157 -7.97 -25.38 0.32
N GLU A 158 -7.39 -25.66 1.49
CA GLU A 158 -7.16 -27.02 1.98
C GLU A 158 -8.47 -27.73 2.30
N LYS A 159 -9.39 -27.08 3.03
CA LYS A 159 -10.71 -27.63 3.33
C LYS A 159 -11.50 -27.93 2.08
N LEU A 160 -11.52 -27.02 1.10
CA LEU A 160 -12.20 -27.24 -0.16
C LEU A 160 -11.57 -28.40 -0.96
N ALA A 161 -10.25 -28.45 -1.04
CA ALA A 161 -9.55 -29.55 -1.72
C ALA A 161 -9.93 -30.89 -1.10
N GLY A 162 -9.90 -31.00 0.22
CA GLY A 162 -10.27 -32.21 0.93
C GLY A 162 -11.69 -32.68 0.69
N VAL A 163 -12.64 -31.76 0.69
CA VAL A 163 -14.06 -32.09 0.43
C VAL A 163 -14.26 -32.57 -1.01
N ILE A 164 -13.68 -31.88 -1.99
CA ILE A 164 -13.79 -32.27 -3.41
C ILE A 164 -13.11 -33.62 -3.67
N GLU A 165 -11.95 -33.88 -3.06
CA GLU A 165 -11.27 -35.18 -3.14
C GLU A 165 -12.13 -36.33 -2.58
N ASP A 166 -12.71 -36.12 -1.37
CA ASP A 166 -13.55 -37.10 -0.70
C ASP A 166 -14.82 -37.40 -1.51
N VAL A 167 -15.49 -36.35 -2.01
CA VAL A 167 -16.68 -36.48 -2.88
C VAL A 167 -16.31 -37.20 -4.19
N GLY A 168 -15.21 -36.80 -4.82
CA GLY A 168 -14.72 -37.46 -6.03
C GLY A 168 -14.42 -38.95 -5.84
N ARG A 169 -13.81 -39.33 -4.72
CA ARG A 169 -13.53 -40.73 -4.35
C ARG A 169 -14.81 -41.54 -4.17
N VAL A 170 -15.83 -40.97 -3.47
CA VAL A 170 -17.11 -41.64 -3.29
C VAL A 170 -17.82 -41.84 -4.63
N PHE A 171 -17.91 -40.82 -5.46
CA PHE A 171 -18.55 -40.95 -6.78
C PHE A 171 -17.78 -41.90 -7.73
N SER A 172 -16.46 -41.88 -7.67
CA SER A 172 -15.66 -42.88 -8.44
C SER A 172 -15.91 -44.32 -7.96
N GLY A 173 -16.04 -44.53 -6.64
CA GLY A 173 -16.46 -45.81 -6.07
C GLY A 173 -17.82 -46.24 -6.59
N LEU A 174 -18.83 -45.37 -6.50
CA LEU A 174 -20.18 -45.64 -7.01
C LEU A 174 -20.17 -46.01 -8.49
N ALA A 175 -19.44 -45.31 -9.32
CA ALA A 175 -19.32 -45.60 -10.75
C ALA A 175 -18.73 -46.99 -11.04
N ASN A 176 -17.89 -47.49 -10.14
CA ASN A 176 -17.27 -48.83 -10.23
C ASN A 176 -18.02 -49.93 -9.46
N GLY A 177 -19.22 -49.62 -8.89
CA GLY A 177 -20.02 -50.55 -8.11
C GLY A 177 -19.55 -50.77 -6.66
N ASP A 178 -18.56 -50.00 -6.20
CA ASP A 178 -18.10 -50.00 -4.81
C ASP A 178 -18.93 -49.03 -3.97
N LEU A 179 -19.93 -49.58 -3.29
CA LEU A 179 -20.83 -48.83 -2.40
C LEU A 179 -20.28 -48.65 -0.97
N ASN A 180 -19.04 -49.11 -0.70
CA ASN A 180 -18.47 -49.03 0.64
C ASN A 180 -17.68 -47.75 0.91
N GLN A 181 -17.47 -46.93 -0.12
CA GLN A 181 -16.75 -45.64 0.05
C GLN A 181 -17.55 -44.71 0.95
N ARG A 182 -16.87 -44.08 1.91
CA ARG A 182 -17.46 -43.10 2.85
C ARG A 182 -16.53 -41.91 3.03
N ILE A 183 -17.14 -40.74 3.23
CA ILE A 183 -16.41 -39.55 3.70
C ILE A 183 -16.25 -39.66 5.22
N THR A 184 -15.03 -39.86 5.67
CA THR A 184 -14.71 -40.02 7.11
C THR A 184 -14.09 -38.76 7.70
N ARG A 185 -13.58 -37.84 6.87
CA ARG A 185 -12.95 -36.60 7.29
C ARG A 185 -13.89 -35.79 8.19
N PRO A 186 -13.42 -35.22 9.32
CA PRO A 186 -14.22 -34.29 10.12
C PRO A 186 -14.59 -33.08 9.28
N ALA A 187 -15.85 -32.66 9.38
CA ALA A 187 -16.37 -31.52 8.64
C ALA A 187 -17.33 -30.73 9.54
N GLU A 188 -17.59 -29.47 9.20
CA GLU A 188 -18.47 -28.57 9.92
C GLU A 188 -19.38 -27.81 8.93
N GLY A 189 -20.56 -27.39 9.41
CA GLY A 189 -21.49 -26.60 8.61
C GLY A 189 -21.94 -27.31 7.34
N ILE A 190 -21.91 -26.64 6.20
CA ILE A 190 -22.36 -27.19 4.92
C ILE A 190 -21.52 -28.41 4.46
N PHE A 191 -20.25 -28.47 4.85
CA PHE A 191 -19.39 -29.59 4.50
C PHE A 191 -19.78 -30.89 5.26
N ASP A 192 -20.23 -30.77 6.50
CA ASP A 192 -20.77 -31.90 7.26
C ASP A 192 -22.09 -32.40 6.65
N GLN A 193 -22.94 -31.47 6.17
CA GLN A 193 -24.14 -31.83 5.42
C GLN A 193 -23.80 -32.63 4.16
N VAL A 194 -22.85 -32.17 3.34
CA VAL A 194 -22.40 -32.89 2.15
C VAL A 194 -21.88 -34.29 2.48
N LYS A 195 -21.09 -34.44 3.55
CA LYS A 195 -20.61 -35.71 4.06
C LYS A 195 -21.78 -36.65 4.43
N THR A 196 -22.73 -36.13 5.20
CA THR A 196 -23.89 -36.90 5.68
C THR A 196 -24.75 -37.36 4.51
N ASP A 197 -25.05 -36.49 3.56
CA ASP A 197 -25.86 -36.80 2.39
C ASP A 197 -25.18 -37.77 1.46
N ALA A 198 -23.88 -37.62 1.22
CA ALA A 198 -23.11 -38.57 0.40
C ALA A 198 -23.09 -39.97 1.02
N ASN A 199 -22.79 -40.07 2.32
CA ASN A 199 -22.75 -41.34 3.03
C ASN A 199 -24.13 -42.02 3.07
N SER A 200 -25.19 -41.25 3.39
CA SER A 200 -26.56 -41.76 3.39
C SER A 200 -27.02 -42.28 2.00
N SER A 201 -26.60 -41.57 0.95
CA SER A 201 -26.87 -42.02 -0.43
C SER A 201 -26.22 -43.36 -0.74
N CYS A 202 -24.99 -43.58 -0.32
CA CYS A 202 -24.27 -44.86 -0.46
C CYS A 202 -25.01 -45.96 0.34
N ASP A 203 -25.44 -45.68 1.57
CA ASP A 203 -26.18 -46.66 2.40
C ASP A 203 -27.48 -47.12 1.71
N LYS A 204 -28.28 -46.16 1.24
CA LYS A 204 -29.55 -46.44 0.56
C LYS A 204 -29.33 -47.23 -0.73
N LEU A 205 -28.31 -46.93 -1.52
CA LEU A 205 -27.98 -47.67 -2.73
C LEU A 205 -27.55 -49.12 -2.41
N ALA A 206 -26.75 -49.31 -1.35
CA ALA A 206 -26.34 -50.63 -0.89
C ALA A 206 -27.57 -51.48 -0.45
N GLU A 207 -28.48 -50.86 0.30
CA GLU A 207 -29.72 -51.51 0.74
C GLU A 207 -30.56 -51.97 -0.47
N VAL A 208 -30.85 -51.06 -1.41
CA VAL A 208 -31.60 -51.40 -2.65
C VAL A 208 -30.92 -52.50 -3.45
N MET A 209 -29.60 -52.51 -3.56
CA MET A 209 -28.89 -53.57 -4.27
C MET A 209 -29.00 -54.94 -3.59
N LEU A 210 -29.04 -54.96 -2.24
CA LEU A 210 -29.30 -56.21 -1.50
C LEU A 210 -30.72 -56.72 -1.67
N GLU A 211 -31.71 -55.82 -1.66
CA GLU A 211 -33.12 -56.18 -1.90
C GLU A 211 -33.34 -56.74 -3.31
N VAL A 212 -32.77 -56.11 -4.33
CA VAL A 212 -32.87 -56.56 -5.71
C VAL A 212 -32.21 -57.95 -5.88
N ARG A 213 -31.08 -58.17 -5.23
CA ARG A 213 -30.40 -59.47 -5.24
C ARG A 213 -31.23 -60.53 -4.56
N ALA A 214 -31.80 -60.28 -3.39
CA ALA A 214 -32.68 -61.18 -2.65
C ALA A 214 -33.99 -61.51 -3.39
N ALA A 215 -34.49 -60.62 -4.26
CA ALA A 215 -35.67 -60.84 -5.09
C ALA A 215 -35.36 -61.62 -6.39
N ALA A 216 -34.09 -61.75 -6.78
CA ALA A 216 -33.67 -62.44 -7.99
C ALA A 216 -33.19 -63.88 -7.73
N ASP A 217 -32.93 -64.25 -6.48
CA ASP A 217 -32.63 -65.60 -5.99
C ASP A 217 -33.93 -66.31 -5.58
#